data_bb7c6cc8ec0b1e1ee1e9e4dcaf614c9f
#
_entry.id   bb7c6cc8ec0b1e1ee1e9e4dcaf614c9f
#
_cell.length_a   1.000
_cell.length_b   1.000
_cell.length_c   1.000
_cell.angle_alpha   90.00
_cell.angle_beta   90.00
_cell.angle_gamma   90.00
#
_symmetry.space_group_name_H-M   'P 1'
#
loop_
_entity.id
_entity.type
_entity.pdbx_description
1 polymer ?
#
loop_
_entity_poly.entity_id
_entity_poly.type
_entity_poly.pdbx_seq_one_letter_code
_entity_poly.pdbx_strand_id
1 'polypeptide(L)'
;NKTSADATVTNGNSCYSLAGATYNVYQGPNATGTPIATFTTDANGHAELPKPLANGVYSVKEIKAPKGYKLDEKVYTFSIDGRDANLDVQDDPGTLALQVIKKDSNSGQTPQGNASLAGAVYQVSYQQNGQTIVREGTTDELGRVLPAFTRIPFGVITVQEIKAPEGYKLDPSIHTYTISPNNPGVTDFYELEPEDLTEEVIRGGVAIEKRDAVTGKTPQGDASFAGIKFDIV
;
A
#
# COMPACT_ATOMS: atom_id res chain seq x y z
N ASN A 1 30.29 -6.84 -1.35
CA ASN A 1 29.14 -7.26 -0.52
C ASN A 1 28.01 -6.28 -0.71
N LYS A 2 26.80 -6.80 -0.82
CA LYS A 2 25.56 -6.04 -0.93
C LYS A 2 24.73 -6.21 0.34
N THR A 3 24.15 -5.11 0.83
CA THR A 3 23.25 -5.11 1.99
C THR A 3 22.02 -4.24 1.73
N SER A 4 21.00 -4.36 2.58
CA SER A 4 19.85 -3.46 2.57
C SER A 4 20.21 -2.13 3.24
N ALA A 5 19.81 -1.01 2.65
CA ALA A 5 19.91 0.31 3.27
C ALA A 5 18.93 0.50 4.45
N ASP A 6 17.87 -0.32 4.50
CA ASP A 6 16.92 -0.37 5.62
C ASP A 6 16.55 -1.82 5.97
N ALA A 7 17.35 -2.41 6.84
CA ALA A 7 17.12 -3.79 7.30
C ALA A 7 15.80 -3.94 8.09
N THR A 8 15.24 -2.87 8.65
CA THR A 8 13.95 -2.96 9.37
C THR A 8 12.79 -3.28 8.44
N VAL A 9 12.88 -2.87 7.17
CA VAL A 9 11.90 -3.18 6.12
C VAL A 9 12.04 -4.61 5.63
N THR A 10 13.29 -5.09 5.47
CA THR A 10 13.59 -6.31 4.72
C THR A 10 13.83 -7.55 5.59
N ASN A 11 14.19 -7.36 6.87
CA ASN A 11 14.54 -8.47 7.76
C ASN A 11 13.36 -9.43 7.99
N GLY A 12 13.59 -10.72 7.70
CA GLY A 12 12.57 -11.76 7.83
C GLY A 12 11.44 -11.71 6.79
N ASN A 13 11.52 -10.83 5.79
CA ASN A 13 10.49 -10.65 4.77
C ASN A 13 10.90 -11.29 3.44
N SER A 14 10.24 -12.37 3.05
CA SER A 14 10.52 -13.13 1.83
C SER A 14 10.20 -12.38 0.51
N CYS A 15 9.61 -11.19 0.58
CA CYS A 15 9.44 -10.32 -0.57
C CYS A 15 10.74 -9.65 -1.00
N TYR A 16 11.77 -9.69 -0.15
CA TYR A 16 13.09 -9.15 -0.42
C TYR A 16 14.14 -10.25 -0.46
N SER A 17 15.13 -10.07 -1.32
CA SER A 17 16.27 -10.99 -1.43
C SER A 17 17.49 -10.21 -1.90
N LEU A 18 18.65 -10.48 -1.34
CA LEU A 18 19.91 -9.92 -1.83
C LEU A 18 20.47 -10.70 -3.04
N ALA A 19 19.92 -11.88 -3.33
CA ALA A 19 20.29 -12.66 -4.50
C ALA A 19 19.80 -12.03 -5.80
N GLY A 20 20.62 -12.08 -6.83
CA GLY A 20 20.23 -11.72 -8.19
C GLY A 20 20.49 -10.25 -8.57
N ALA A 21 21.10 -9.45 -7.68
CA ALA A 21 21.66 -8.16 -8.10
C ALA A 21 22.78 -8.42 -9.12
N THR A 22 22.69 -7.78 -10.27
CA THR A 22 23.66 -7.99 -11.35
C THR A 22 24.44 -6.71 -11.61
N TYR A 23 25.74 -6.85 -11.69
CA TYR A 23 26.69 -5.75 -11.86
C TYR A 23 27.55 -5.95 -13.10
N ASN A 24 27.79 -4.88 -13.82
CA ASN A 24 28.81 -4.81 -14.87
C ASN A 24 30.06 -4.10 -14.34
N VAL A 25 31.23 -4.63 -14.71
CA VAL A 25 32.54 -4.05 -14.44
C VAL A 25 33.09 -3.43 -15.71
N TYR A 26 33.65 -2.25 -15.59
CA TYR A 26 34.24 -1.50 -16.70
C TYR A 26 35.69 -1.11 -16.37
N GLN A 27 36.52 -0.98 -17.41
CA GLN A 27 37.82 -0.38 -17.27
C GLN A 27 37.70 1.15 -17.18
N GLY A 28 38.39 1.76 -16.23
CA GLY A 28 38.28 3.19 -15.95
C GLY A 28 37.19 3.57 -14.95
N PRO A 29 37.06 4.86 -14.59
CA PRO A 29 36.25 5.31 -13.45
C PRO A 29 34.77 5.54 -13.75
N ASN A 30 34.33 5.53 -15.01
CA ASN A 30 33.05 6.15 -15.41
C ASN A 30 31.96 5.17 -15.86
N ALA A 31 32.16 3.86 -15.72
CA ALA A 31 31.24 2.81 -16.18
C ALA A 31 30.77 2.99 -17.65
N THR A 32 31.73 3.31 -18.55
CA THR A 32 31.47 3.54 -19.97
C THR A 32 32.12 2.49 -20.85
N GLY A 33 31.60 2.31 -22.07
CA GLY A 33 32.09 1.34 -23.02
C GLY A 33 31.53 -0.05 -22.81
N THR A 34 32.28 -1.08 -23.28
CA THR A 34 31.89 -2.48 -23.13
C THR A 34 32.28 -3.00 -21.76
N PRO A 35 31.40 -3.66 -21.02
CA PRO A 35 31.75 -4.29 -19.76
C PRO A 35 32.81 -5.36 -19.98
N ILE A 36 33.80 -5.41 -19.10
CA ILE A 36 34.87 -6.45 -19.12
C ILE A 36 34.51 -7.69 -18.31
N ALA A 37 33.53 -7.54 -17.40
CA ALA A 37 32.99 -8.65 -16.61
C ALA A 37 31.56 -8.31 -16.13
N THR A 38 30.81 -9.36 -15.82
CA THR A 38 29.49 -9.28 -15.17
C THR A 38 29.45 -10.32 -14.05
N PHE A 39 28.85 -9.96 -12.93
CA PHE A 39 28.65 -10.87 -11.81
C PHE A 39 27.29 -10.65 -11.15
N THR A 40 26.84 -11.63 -10.39
CA THR A 40 25.53 -11.62 -9.74
C THR A 40 25.68 -12.05 -8.29
N THR A 41 24.98 -11.38 -7.38
CA THR A 41 25.02 -11.66 -5.95
C THR A 41 24.28 -12.96 -5.59
N ASP A 42 24.77 -13.66 -4.57
CA ASP A 42 24.13 -14.78 -3.91
C ASP A 42 23.08 -14.33 -2.86
N ALA A 43 22.52 -15.29 -2.12
CA ALA A 43 21.50 -15.01 -1.08
C ALA A 43 22.01 -14.17 0.10
N ASN A 44 23.33 -14.16 0.31
CA ASN A 44 23.98 -13.33 1.35
C ASN A 44 24.37 -11.94 0.85
N GLY A 45 24.08 -11.64 -0.42
CA GLY A 45 24.51 -10.39 -1.07
C GLY A 45 25.98 -10.40 -1.48
N HIS A 46 26.63 -11.57 -1.46
CA HIS A 46 28.04 -11.71 -1.83
C HIS A 46 28.18 -12.06 -3.31
N ALA A 47 29.20 -11.48 -3.95
CA ALA A 47 29.64 -11.89 -5.29
C ALA A 47 31.13 -11.66 -5.46
N GLU A 48 31.76 -12.50 -6.26
CA GLU A 48 33.16 -12.38 -6.64
C GLU A 48 33.28 -12.39 -8.17
N LEU A 49 34.32 -11.74 -8.67
CA LEU A 49 34.64 -11.80 -10.07
C LEU A 49 35.22 -13.20 -10.43
N PRO A 50 34.79 -13.80 -11.55
CA PRO A 50 35.24 -15.14 -11.94
C PRO A 50 36.73 -15.19 -12.33
N LYS A 51 37.33 -14.03 -12.58
CA LYS A 51 38.75 -13.91 -12.92
C LYS A 51 39.36 -12.66 -12.29
N PRO A 52 40.62 -12.74 -11.79
CA PRO A 52 41.31 -11.55 -11.30
C PRO A 52 41.48 -10.48 -12.38
N LEU A 53 41.46 -9.24 -11.96
CA LEU A 53 41.75 -8.08 -12.80
C LEU A 53 43.25 -7.71 -12.73
N ALA A 54 43.79 -7.19 -13.82
CA ALA A 54 45.14 -6.60 -13.82
C ALA A 54 45.16 -5.31 -12.97
N ASN A 55 46.35 -4.83 -12.62
CA ASN A 55 46.48 -3.54 -11.95
C ASN A 55 45.88 -2.42 -12.81
N GLY A 56 45.11 -1.57 -12.19
CA GLY A 56 44.41 -0.48 -12.88
C GLY A 56 43.21 0.08 -12.10
N VAL A 57 42.59 1.08 -12.69
CA VAL A 57 41.35 1.69 -12.18
C VAL A 57 40.15 1.09 -12.91
N TYR A 58 39.14 0.76 -12.16
CA TYR A 58 37.91 0.14 -12.62
C TYR A 58 36.69 0.80 -12.01
N SER A 59 35.55 0.57 -12.62
CA SER A 59 34.25 0.95 -12.06
C SER A 59 33.25 -0.18 -12.18
N VAL A 60 32.28 -0.20 -11.28
CA VAL A 60 31.19 -1.15 -11.27
C VAL A 60 29.86 -0.39 -11.17
N LYS A 61 28.88 -0.86 -11.90
CA LYS A 61 27.51 -0.31 -11.89
C LYS A 61 26.51 -1.46 -11.84
N GLU A 62 25.48 -1.28 -11.02
CA GLU A 62 24.35 -2.20 -11.01
C GLU A 62 23.52 -2.02 -12.29
N ILE A 63 23.17 -3.14 -12.92
CA ILE A 63 22.33 -3.17 -14.12
C ILE A 63 21.01 -3.89 -13.89
N LYS A 64 20.87 -4.57 -12.75
CA LYS A 64 19.65 -5.23 -12.32
C LYS A 64 19.64 -5.29 -10.81
N ALA A 65 18.64 -4.68 -10.21
CA ALA A 65 18.40 -4.78 -8.77
C ALA A 65 17.91 -6.18 -8.38
N PRO A 66 18.14 -6.63 -7.16
CA PRO A 66 17.59 -7.88 -6.65
C PRO A 66 16.09 -7.68 -6.27
N LYS A 67 15.43 -8.81 -5.97
CA LYS A 67 14.00 -8.82 -5.67
C LYS A 67 13.65 -7.90 -4.49
N GLY A 68 12.72 -6.99 -4.72
CA GLY A 68 12.18 -6.08 -3.70
C GLY A 68 12.98 -4.79 -3.50
N TYR A 69 14.10 -4.60 -4.20
CA TYR A 69 14.94 -3.41 -4.07
C TYR A 69 14.85 -2.51 -5.29
N LYS A 70 15.21 -1.26 -5.10
CA LYS A 70 15.39 -0.29 -6.17
C LYS A 70 16.77 -0.48 -6.81
N LEU A 71 16.85 -0.17 -8.10
CA LEU A 71 18.14 -0.16 -8.80
C LEU A 71 19.04 0.94 -8.22
N ASP A 72 20.27 0.60 -7.86
CA ASP A 72 21.29 1.58 -7.51
C ASP A 72 21.98 2.08 -8.78
N GLU A 73 21.70 3.30 -9.17
CA GLU A 73 22.29 3.92 -10.36
C GLU A 73 23.71 4.46 -10.15
N LYS A 74 24.24 4.36 -8.95
CA LYS A 74 25.59 4.85 -8.63
C LYS A 74 26.66 4.06 -9.36
N VAL A 75 27.75 4.75 -9.71
CA VAL A 75 28.99 4.16 -10.20
C VAL A 75 30.00 4.13 -9.07
N TYR A 76 30.46 2.94 -8.75
CA TYR A 76 31.49 2.73 -7.73
C TYR A 76 32.85 2.52 -8.42
N THR A 77 33.84 3.31 -8.03
CA THR A 77 35.20 3.24 -8.58
C THR A 77 36.14 2.57 -7.59
N PHE A 78 37.01 1.71 -8.07
CA PHE A 78 38.02 1.01 -7.28
C PHE A 78 39.33 0.84 -8.07
N SER A 79 40.39 0.55 -7.35
CA SER A 79 41.70 0.29 -7.94
C SER A 79 42.23 -1.08 -7.54
N ILE A 80 42.86 -1.76 -8.47
CA ILE A 80 43.67 -2.97 -8.23
C ILE A 80 45.14 -2.56 -8.28
N ASP A 81 45.87 -2.85 -7.23
CA ASP A 81 47.32 -2.54 -7.06
C ASP A 81 48.12 -3.79 -6.61
N GLY A 82 47.68 -4.96 -7.04
CA GLY A 82 48.25 -6.23 -6.60
C GLY A 82 47.54 -6.80 -5.36
N ARG A 83 46.43 -6.21 -4.93
CA ARG A 83 45.59 -6.66 -3.83
C ARG A 83 44.13 -6.72 -4.29
N ASP A 84 43.35 -7.55 -3.60
CA ASP A 84 41.91 -7.61 -3.83
C ASP A 84 41.24 -6.33 -3.35
N ALA A 85 40.28 -5.84 -4.13
CA ALA A 85 39.41 -4.74 -3.76
C ALA A 85 38.06 -5.27 -3.26
N ASN A 86 37.60 -4.81 -2.12
CA ASN A 86 36.29 -5.08 -1.57
C ASN A 86 35.40 -3.84 -1.67
N LEU A 87 34.21 -4.03 -2.17
CA LEU A 87 33.18 -2.99 -2.24
C LEU A 87 31.97 -3.41 -1.39
N ASP A 88 31.53 -2.50 -0.55
CA ASP A 88 30.27 -2.62 0.18
C ASP A 88 29.26 -1.65 -0.43
N VAL A 89 28.14 -2.18 -0.87
CA VAL A 89 27.09 -1.43 -1.54
C VAL A 89 25.75 -1.66 -0.83
N GLN A 90 24.87 -0.69 -0.88
CA GLN A 90 23.56 -0.77 -0.26
C GLN A 90 22.49 -0.34 -1.24
N ASP A 91 21.38 -1.11 -1.26
CA ASP A 91 20.19 -0.72 -2.02
C ASP A 91 19.05 -0.32 -1.09
N ASP A 92 18.29 0.66 -1.53
CA ASP A 92 17.03 1.03 -0.89
C ASP A 92 15.98 -0.04 -1.16
N PRO A 93 15.33 -0.59 -0.13
CA PRO A 93 14.19 -1.46 -0.35
C PRO A 93 13.02 -0.69 -0.97
N GLY A 94 12.32 -1.31 -1.90
CA GLY A 94 11.02 -0.84 -2.37
C GLY A 94 10.00 -0.90 -1.24
N THR A 95 9.13 0.10 -1.14
CA THR A 95 8.03 0.16 -0.18
C THR A 95 6.79 0.74 -0.86
N LEU A 96 5.63 0.54 -0.25
CA LEU A 96 4.36 1.08 -0.74
C LEU A 96 4.02 2.41 -0.08
N ALA A 97 3.23 3.21 -0.82
CA ALA A 97 2.30 4.17 -0.25
C ALA A 97 0.88 3.65 -0.48
N LEU A 98 0.13 3.41 0.58
CA LEU A 98 -1.22 2.89 0.56
C LEU A 98 -2.22 4.01 0.79
N GLN A 99 -3.09 4.27 -0.19
CA GLN A 99 -4.23 5.17 -0.08
C GLN A 99 -5.48 4.34 0.23
N VAL A 100 -6.13 4.62 1.34
CA VAL A 100 -7.45 4.06 1.67
C VAL A 100 -8.50 5.08 1.28
N ILE A 101 -9.51 4.63 0.52
CA ILE A 101 -10.63 5.46 0.06
C ILE A 101 -11.93 4.76 0.40
N LYS A 102 -12.75 5.42 1.23
CA LYS A 102 -14.11 4.99 1.56
C LYS A 102 -15.09 5.51 0.52
N LYS A 103 -16.07 4.68 0.16
CA LYS A 103 -17.17 5.06 -0.74
C LYS A 103 -18.52 4.62 -0.21
N ASP A 104 -19.57 5.34 -0.60
CA ASP A 104 -20.96 4.90 -0.45
C ASP A 104 -21.26 3.79 -1.45
N SER A 105 -21.91 2.72 -1.01
CA SER A 105 -22.18 1.53 -1.83
C SER A 105 -23.13 1.78 -3.02
N ASN A 106 -23.94 2.85 -2.98
CA ASN A 106 -24.90 3.17 -4.04
C ASN A 106 -24.48 4.37 -4.90
N SER A 107 -23.84 5.37 -4.29
CA SER A 107 -23.53 6.65 -4.94
C SER A 107 -22.03 6.94 -5.12
N GLY A 108 -21.17 6.04 -4.65
CA GLY A 108 -19.71 6.19 -4.76
C GLY A 108 -19.17 7.25 -3.82
N GLN A 109 -18.55 8.31 -4.34
CA GLN A 109 -17.95 9.37 -3.52
C GLN A 109 -18.93 10.47 -3.07
N THR A 110 -20.22 10.35 -3.39
CA THR A 110 -21.22 11.33 -2.98
C THR A 110 -22.03 10.76 -1.80
N PRO A 111 -21.91 11.32 -0.59
CA PRO A 111 -22.71 10.84 0.54
C PRO A 111 -24.19 11.12 0.32
N GLN A 112 -25.06 10.26 0.88
CA GLN A 112 -26.51 10.36 0.76
C GLN A 112 -27.12 11.12 1.95
N GLY A 113 -28.04 12.05 1.69
CA GLY A 113 -28.74 12.82 2.71
C GLY A 113 -27.77 13.65 3.56
N ASN A 114 -27.81 13.47 4.87
CA ASN A 114 -26.93 14.14 5.83
C ASN A 114 -25.71 13.26 6.24
N ALA A 115 -25.49 12.14 5.56
CA ALA A 115 -24.33 11.30 5.83
C ALA A 115 -23.02 11.98 5.37
N SER A 116 -21.90 11.59 5.95
CA SER A 116 -20.58 12.11 5.59
C SER A 116 -19.59 10.96 5.36
N LEU A 117 -18.71 11.08 4.39
CA LEU A 117 -17.58 10.15 4.22
C LEU A 117 -16.40 10.50 5.15
N ALA A 118 -16.41 11.71 5.75
CA ALA A 118 -15.38 12.13 6.70
C ALA A 118 -15.57 11.49 8.07
N GLY A 119 -14.48 11.18 8.74
CA GLY A 119 -14.47 10.69 10.11
C GLY A 119 -14.55 9.18 10.28
N ALA A 120 -14.56 8.40 9.20
CA ALA A 120 -14.25 6.97 9.26
C ALA A 120 -12.82 6.77 9.74
N VAL A 121 -12.58 5.79 10.59
CA VAL A 121 -11.21 5.42 11.03
C VAL A 121 -10.89 4.03 10.53
N TYR A 122 -9.82 3.95 9.76
CA TYR A 122 -9.27 2.70 9.24
C TYR A 122 -7.99 2.34 9.96
N GLN A 123 -7.87 1.06 10.31
CA GLN A 123 -6.67 0.44 10.84
C GLN A 123 -5.99 -0.37 9.74
N VAL A 124 -4.70 -0.11 9.51
CA VAL A 124 -3.85 -0.85 8.58
C VAL A 124 -2.82 -1.62 9.37
N SER A 125 -2.71 -2.94 9.13
CA SER A 125 -1.73 -3.79 9.80
C SER A 125 -0.85 -4.52 8.78
N TYR A 126 0.43 -4.66 9.08
CA TYR A 126 1.43 -5.33 8.25
C TYR A 126 2.60 -5.84 9.09
N GLN A 127 3.42 -6.73 8.53
CA GLN A 127 4.62 -7.24 9.19
C GLN A 127 5.85 -6.40 8.83
N GLN A 128 6.62 -6.02 9.84
CA GLN A 128 7.90 -5.35 9.68
C GLN A 128 8.87 -5.80 10.77
N ASN A 129 10.07 -6.23 10.40
CA ASN A 129 11.09 -6.74 11.33
C ASN A 129 10.56 -7.79 12.32
N GLY A 130 9.72 -8.72 11.84
CA GLY A 130 9.12 -9.79 12.64
C GLY A 130 8.03 -9.33 13.62
N GLN A 131 7.60 -8.08 13.55
CA GLN A 131 6.54 -7.52 14.39
C GLN A 131 5.34 -7.10 13.56
N THR A 132 4.14 -7.21 14.13
CA THR A 132 2.94 -6.61 13.55
C THR A 132 2.93 -5.12 13.85
N ILE A 133 2.99 -4.31 12.81
CA ILE A 133 2.81 -2.86 12.89
C ILE A 133 1.35 -2.55 12.62
N VAL A 134 0.77 -1.69 13.45
CA VAL A 134 -0.61 -1.21 13.32
C VAL A 134 -0.58 0.31 13.22
N ARG A 135 -1.27 0.84 12.21
CA ARG A 135 -1.41 2.28 12.00
C ARG A 135 -2.87 2.63 11.75
N GLU A 136 -3.28 3.81 12.17
CA GLU A 136 -4.64 4.30 11.98
C GLU A 136 -4.65 5.58 11.15
N GLY A 137 -5.73 5.78 10.41
CA GLY A 137 -5.96 6.97 9.63
C GLY A 137 -7.44 7.29 9.55
N THR A 138 -7.76 8.58 9.48
CA THR A 138 -9.13 9.09 9.42
C THR A 138 -9.43 9.65 8.05
N THR A 139 -10.63 9.39 7.53
CA THR A 139 -11.06 9.87 6.22
C THR A 139 -11.43 11.35 6.22
N ASP A 140 -11.14 12.03 5.11
CA ASP A 140 -11.60 13.38 4.78
C ASP A 140 -13.01 13.37 4.15
N GLU A 141 -13.51 14.54 3.73
CA GLU A 141 -14.83 14.69 3.10
C GLU A 141 -14.97 13.92 1.77
N LEU A 142 -13.89 13.60 1.12
CA LEU A 142 -13.84 12.77 -0.09
C LEU A 142 -13.66 11.27 0.21
N GLY A 143 -13.73 10.88 1.47
CA GLY A 143 -13.52 9.50 1.92
C GLY A 143 -12.07 9.04 1.92
N ARG A 144 -11.08 9.93 1.75
CA ARG A 144 -9.66 9.58 1.66
C ARG A 144 -8.99 9.66 3.01
N VAL A 145 -8.22 8.66 3.36
CA VAL A 145 -7.31 8.74 4.52
C VAL A 145 -6.10 9.59 4.15
N LEU A 146 -5.94 10.74 4.81
CA LEU A 146 -4.82 11.64 4.59
C LEU A 146 -4.05 11.93 5.90
N PRO A 147 -2.71 11.88 5.85
CA PRO A 147 -1.87 11.43 4.74
C PRO A 147 -2.01 9.93 4.46
N ALA A 148 -1.70 9.50 3.25
CA ALA A 148 -1.63 8.09 2.91
C ALA A 148 -0.62 7.34 3.81
N PHE A 149 -0.82 6.05 4.00
CA PHE A 149 0.14 5.22 4.73
C PHE A 149 1.36 4.97 3.85
N THR A 150 2.51 5.46 4.27
CA THR A 150 3.77 5.35 3.50
C THR A 150 4.78 4.41 4.15
N ARG A 151 5.77 3.96 3.38
CA ARG A 151 6.86 3.08 3.81
C ARG A 151 6.36 1.72 4.34
N ILE A 152 5.29 1.20 3.74
CA ILE A 152 4.80 -0.14 4.05
C ILE A 152 5.65 -1.16 3.28
N PRO A 153 6.23 -2.18 3.93
CA PRO A 153 6.93 -3.27 3.24
C PRO A 153 6.00 -4.04 2.30
N PHE A 154 6.54 -4.62 1.23
CA PHE A 154 5.82 -5.62 0.46
C PHE A 154 5.44 -6.82 1.35
N GLY A 155 4.32 -7.44 1.05
CA GLY A 155 3.80 -8.57 1.81
C GLY A 155 2.29 -8.52 1.98
N VAL A 156 1.81 -9.13 3.06
CA VAL A 156 0.39 -9.13 3.42
C VAL A 156 0.07 -7.88 4.24
N ILE A 157 -0.98 -7.18 3.82
CA ILE A 157 -1.53 -5.98 4.46
C ILE A 157 -2.98 -6.27 4.79
N THR A 158 -3.44 -5.92 5.99
CA THR A 158 -4.86 -5.94 6.33
C THR A 158 -5.37 -4.53 6.56
N VAL A 159 -6.60 -4.27 6.13
CA VAL A 159 -7.32 -3.02 6.31
C VAL A 159 -8.66 -3.32 6.96
N GLN A 160 -9.01 -2.59 8.01
CA GLN A 160 -10.27 -2.75 8.72
C GLN A 160 -10.82 -1.38 9.09
N GLU A 161 -12.11 -1.15 8.90
CA GLU A 161 -12.77 0.00 9.51
C GLU A 161 -13.03 -0.29 10.99
N ILE A 162 -12.56 0.59 11.86
CA ILE A 162 -12.74 0.49 13.32
C ILE A 162 -13.73 1.52 13.86
N LYS A 163 -14.10 2.50 13.03
CA LYS A 163 -15.13 3.50 13.33
C LYS A 163 -15.76 3.96 12.03
N ALA A 164 -17.08 3.80 11.90
CA ALA A 164 -17.85 4.35 10.79
C ALA A 164 -17.99 5.89 10.92
N PRO A 165 -18.12 6.61 9.80
CA PRO A 165 -18.45 8.02 9.83
C PRO A 165 -19.95 8.23 10.03
N GLU A 166 -20.37 9.48 10.18
CA GLU A 166 -21.77 9.81 10.44
C GLU A 166 -22.67 9.35 9.30
N GLY A 167 -23.76 8.66 9.66
CA GLY A 167 -24.78 8.18 8.75
C GLY A 167 -24.49 6.86 8.03
N TYR A 168 -23.34 6.22 8.29
CA TYR A 168 -22.98 4.91 7.72
C TYR A 168 -22.94 3.81 8.78
N LYS A 169 -23.16 2.57 8.33
CA LYS A 169 -22.95 1.39 9.15
C LYS A 169 -21.47 1.07 9.20
N LEU A 170 -20.99 0.59 10.34
CA LEU A 170 -19.63 0.06 10.46
C LEU A 170 -19.51 -1.24 9.66
N ASP A 171 -18.50 -1.34 8.80
CA ASP A 171 -18.05 -2.61 8.24
C ASP A 171 -16.89 -3.16 9.09
N PRO A 172 -17.13 -4.15 9.97
CA PRO A 172 -16.08 -4.74 10.78
C PRO A 172 -15.20 -5.74 10.02
N SER A 173 -15.43 -5.95 8.74
CA SER A 173 -14.70 -6.91 7.92
C SER A 173 -13.20 -6.56 7.86
N ILE A 174 -12.36 -7.61 7.83
CA ILE A 174 -10.93 -7.45 7.61
C ILE A 174 -10.63 -7.76 6.15
N HIS A 175 -10.24 -6.75 5.41
CA HIS A 175 -9.81 -6.87 4.02
C HIS A 175 -8.32 -7.19 3.98
N THR A 176 -7.95 -8.23 3.23
CA THR A 176 -6.55 -8.71 3.16
C THR A 176 -6.02 -8.58 1.74
N TYR A 177 -4.87 -7.93 1.60
CA TYR A 177 -4.19 -7.70 0.34
C TYR A 177 -2.79 -8.28 0.38
N THR A 178 -2.39 -8.97 -0.68
CA THR A 178 -1.01 -9.46 -0.85
C THR A 178 -0.32 -8.65 -1.93
N ILE A 179 0.65 -7.84 -1.54
CA ILE A 179 1.38 -6.96 -2.44
C ILE A 179 2.78 -7.53 -2.64
N SER A 180 3.13 -7.81 -3.88
CA SER A 180 4.44 -8.32 -4.26
C SER A 180 5.21 -7.29 -5.07
N PRO A 181 6.55 -7.26 -5.01
CA PRO A 181 7.34 -6.43 -5.89
C PRO A 181 7.21 -6.97 -7.32
N ASN A 182 6.43 -6.29 -8.17
CA ASN A 182 6.18 -6.71 -9.55
C ASN A 182 7.38 -6.46 -10.45
N ASN A 183 8.17 -5.44 -10.14
CA ASN A 183 9.40 -5.11 -10.85
C ASN A 183 10.46 -4.64 -9.86
N PRO A 184 11.74 -4.98 -10.07
CA PRO A 184 12.84 -4.36 -9.36
C PRO A 184 12.80 -2.84 -9.58
N GLY A 185 12.90 -2.08 -8.52
CA GLY A 185 13.06 -0.63 -8.63
C GLY A 185 11.78 0.20 -8.51
N VAL A 186 10.65 -0.39 -8.22
CA VAL A 186 9.41 0.37 -8.14
C VAL A 186 9.11 0.81 -6.72
N THR A 187 8.97 2.12 -6.56
CA THR A 187 8.28 2.72 -5.40
C THR A 187 6.87 2.96 -5.81
N ASP A 188 5.91 2.46 -5.05
CA ASP A 188 4.63 2.49 -5.62
C ASP A 188 3.58 2.95 -4.67
N PHE A 189 2.83 3.89 -5.20
CA PHE A 189 1.54 4.24 -4.71
C PHE A 189 0.58 3.11 -5.12
N TYR A 190 -0.03 2.45 -4.13
CA TYR A 190 -1.08 1.48 -4.32
C TYR A 190 -2.38 2.07 -3.78
N GLU A 191 -3.31 2.34 -4.67
CA GLU A 191 -4.67 2.74 -4.33
C GLU A 191 -5.51 1.47 -4.19
N LEU A 192 -6.12 1.25 -3.02
CA LEU A 192 -7.04 0.13 -2.84
C LEU A 192 -8.26 0.31 -3.73
N GLU A 193 -8.67 -0.76 -4.39
CA GLU A 193 -9.85 -0.76 -5.23
C GLU A 193 -11.07 -0.34 -4.40
N PRO A 194 -11.83 0.65 -4.87
CA PRO A 194 -12.93 1.23 -4.10
C PRO A 194 -14.05 0.25 -3.75
N GLU A 195 -14.19 -0.79 -4.53
CA GLU A 195 -15.23 -1.81 -4.36
C GLU A 195 -15.08 -2.58 -3.06
N ASP A 196 -13.85 -2.68 -2.55
CA ASP A 196 -13.55 -3.42 -1.33
C ASP A 196 -13.91 -2.65 -0.04
N LEU A 197 -14.10 -1.32 -0.13
CA LEU A 197 -14.31 -0.44 1.03
C LEU A 197 -15.58 0.40 0.88
N THR A 198 -16.64 -0.21 0.36
CA THR A 198 -17.96 0.42 0.20
C THR A 198 -18.88 0.07 1.35
N GLU A 199 -19.69 1.03 1.79
CA GLU A 199 -20.61 0.85 2.91
C GLU A 199 -22.01 1.37 2.65
N GLU A 200 -22.95 0.80 3.40
CA GLU A 200 -24.36 1.17 3.33
C GLU A 200 -24.67 2.35 4.27
N VAL A 201 -25.39 3.33 3.74
CA VAL A 201 -25.96 4.40 4.57
C VAL A 201 -27.05 3.83 5.50
N ILE A 202 -27.10 4.32 6.72
CA ILE A 202 -28.14 3.99 7.68
C ILE A 202 -29.49 4.56 7.18
N ARG A 203 -30.49 3.72 7.04
CA ARG A 203 -31.82 4.10 6.56
C ARG A 203 -32.87 3.89 7.64
N GLY A 204 -33.77 4.86 7.78
CA GLY A 204 -34.97 4.76 8.60
C GLY A 204 -36.23 4.65 7.73
N GLY A 205 -37.27 4.11 8.30
CA GLY A 205 -38.60 4.11 7.70
C GLY A 205 -39.55 5.06 8.44
N VAL A 206 -40.52 5.62 7.74
CA VAL A 206 -41.61 6.40 8.34
C VAL A 206 -42.89 5.60 8.18
N ALA A 207 -43.59 5.37 9.29
CA ALA A 207 -44.93 4.82 9.30
C ALA A 207 -45.91 5.93 9.66
N ILE A 208 -46.92 6.14 8.82
CA ILE A 208 -47.99 7.11 9.05
C ILE A 208 -49.26 6.34 9.30
N GLU A 209 -49.90 6.54 10.45
CA GLU A 209 -51.21 5.98 10.78
C GLU A 209 -52.23 7.10 10.86
N LYS A 210 -53.25 7.05 10.03
CA LYS A 210 -54.40 7.92 10.11
C LYS A 210 -55.36 7.41 11.19
N ARG A 211 -55.78 8.28 12.12
CA ARG A 211 -56.70 7.97 13.21
C ARG A 211 -57.86 8.93 13.20
N ASP A 212 -59.04 8.47 13.62
CA ASP A 212 -60.16 9.32 13.94
C ASP A 212 -59.94 10.07 15.26
N ALA A 213 -60.24 11.35 15.27
CA ALA A 213 -59.94 12.23 16.44
C ALA A 213 -60.79 11.87 17.67
N VAL A 214 -61.92 11.22 17.48
CA VAL A 214 -62.87 10.88 18.56
C VAL A 214 -62.71 9.43 19.00
N THR A 215 -62.72 8.49 18.01
CA THR A 215 -62.67 7.05 18.30
C THR A 215 -61.24 6.55 18.49
N GLY A 216 -60.27 7.25 17.99
CA GLY A 216 -58.86 6.90 18.02
C GLY A 216 -58.44 5.88 16.98
N LYS A 217 -59.31 4.96 16.51
CA LYS A 217 -58.94 3.86 15.62
C LYS A 217 -59.90 3.65 14.44
N THR A 218 -61.21 3.74 14.68
CA THR A 218 -62.21 3.40 13.66
C THR A 218 -62.84 4.65 13.10
N PRO A 219 -63.04 4.73 11.76
CA PRO A 219 -63.78 5.85 11.18
C PRO A 219 -65.24 5.81 11.67
N GLN A 220 -65.90 6.98 11.75
CA GLN A 220 -67.25 7.13 12.19
C GLN A 220 -68.22 7.20 10.99
N GLY A 221 -69.40 6.58 11.11
CA GLY A 221 -70.42 6.55 10.06
C GLY A 221 -69.88 5.99 8.75
N ASP A 222 -70.16 6.66 7.63
CA ASP A 222 -69.72 6.29 6.28
C ASP A 222 -68.30 6.77 5.93
N ALA A 223 -67.54 7.33 6.92
CA ALA A 223 -66.17 7.78 6.70
C ALA A 223 -65.23 6.58 6.48
N SER A 224 -64.12 6.80 5.76
CA SER A 224 -63.07 5.82 5.52
C SER A 224 -61.67 6.42 5.63
N PHE A 225 -60.71 5.63 6.08
CA PHE A 225 -59.29 5.99 6.03
C PHE A 225 -58.62 5.58 4.73
N ALA A 226 -59.28 4.80 3.89
CA ALA A 226 -58.76 4.34 2.62
C ALA A 226 -58.63 5.51 1.62
N GLY A 227 -57.60 5.48 0.81
CA GLY A 227 -57.36 6.47 -0.25
C GLY A 227 -56.77 7.80 0.15
N ILE A 228 -56.37 7.96 1.41
CA ILE A 228 -55.66 9.18 1.88
C ILE A 228 -54.22 9.12 1.31
N LYS A 229 -53.81 10.27 0.76
CA LYS A 229 -52.41 10.47 0.29
C LYS A 229 -51.70 11.39 1.26
N PHE A 230 -50.43 11.11 1.49
CA PHE A 230 -49.51 11.94 2.26
C PHE A 230 -48.35 12.34 1.39
N ASP A 231 -47.91 13.56 1.42
CA ASP A 231 -46.68 14.04 0.83
C ASP A 231 -45.63 14.12 1.94
N ILE A 232 -44.42 13.60 1.67
CA ILE A 232 -43.26 13.77 2.52
C ILE A 232 -42.42 14.86 1.88
N VAL A 233 -42.27 15.99 2.60
CA VAL A 233 -41.50 17.16 2.15
C VAL A 233 -40.22 17.25 2.94
#